data_9348ac45e5557851247de6811ee98beb
#
_entry.id   9348ac45e5557851247de6811ee98beb
#
_cell.length_a   1.000
_cell.length_b   1.000
_cell.length_c   1.000
_cell.angle_alpha   90.00
_cell.angle_beta   90.00
_cell.angle_gamma   90.00
#
_symmetry.space_group_name_H-M   'P 1'
#
loop_
_entity.id
_entity.type
_entity.pdbx_description
1 polymer ?
#
loop_
_entity_poly.entity_id
_entity_poly.type
_entity_poly.pdbx_seq_one_letter_code
_entity_poly.pdbx_strand_id
1 'polypeptide(L)'
;MTDSDDSETISNTFGLRARCPLNQLKSFHAVLALPPDCMHDWMEGVLAQASGLILRIFVLTFIFQDLFGVIKIFVEKRWFTMEEYNTRLRQFKFSSYESADRPQDVPSKGKKMPGKAISQWVHARNFPLIMKPFIQDNEDDVLEFALLLVEITSRITAYEFREHEIVLLEEKVLEYLDKRKDLFEEFGGLLGTAKPKGSR
;
A
#
# COMPACT_ATOMS: atom_id res chain seq x y z
N MET A 1 -16.78 -1.37 -46.81
CA MET A 1 -17.22 -1.40 -45.40
C MET A 1 -15.98 -1.51 -44.56
N THR A 2 -15.85 -0.60 -43.75
CA THR A 2 -14.64 0.29 -43.67
C THR A 2 -14.02 0.12 -42.30
N ASP A 3 -12.70 -0.06 -42.31
CA ASP A 3 -11.77 -0.17 -41.13
C ASP A 3 -11.91 0.95 -40.06
N SER A 4 -12.78 1.94 -40.27
CA SER A 4 -12.98 3.08 -39.38
C SER A 4 -13.91 2.78 -38.20
N ASP A 5 -14.95 1.95 -38.39
CA ASP A 5 -15.94 1.64 -37.34
C ASP A 5 -15.35 0.73 -36.25
N ASP A 6 -14.47 -0.19 -36.63
CA ASP A 6 -13.82 -1.07 -35.66
C ASP A 6 -12.83 -0.31 -34.73
N SER A 7 -12.16 0.73 -35.25
CA SER A 7 -11.19 1.49 -34.49
C SER A 7 -11.83 2.38 -33.41
N GLU A 8 -13.01 2.93 -33.69
CA GLU A 8 -13.76 3.76 -32.74
C GLU A 8 -14.40 2.92 -31.64
N THR A 9 -14.89 1.74 -31.97
CA THR A 9 -15.41 0.77 -31.02
C THR A 9 -14.32 0.25 -30.10
N ILE A 10 -13.13 -0.07 -30.61
CA ILE A 10 -11.96 -0.50 -29.83
C ILE A 10 -11.46 0.63 -28.92
N SER A 11 -11.44 1.88 -29.41
CA SER A 11 -11.04 3.04 -28.62
C SER A 11 -12.01 3.28 -27.45
N ASN A 12 -13.31 3.18 -27.69
CA ASN A 12 -14.33 3.40 -26.66
C ASN A 12 -14.39 2.26 -25.63
N THR A 13 -14.14 1.01 -26.07
CA THR A 13 -14.23 -0.17 -25.19
C THR A 13 -12.98 -0.36 -24.36
N PHE A 14 -11.79 -0.12 -24.93
CA PHE A 14 -10.50 -0.42 -24.31
C PHE A 14 -9.63 0.81 -24.04
N GLY A 15 -10.10 2.01 -24.35
CA GLY A 15 -9.37 3.27 -24.15
C GLY A 15 -8.13 3.44 -25.05
N LEU A 16 -8.02 2.64 -26.11
CA LEU A 16 -6.87 2.65 -27.03
C LEU A 16 -7.06 3.71 -28.12
N ARG A 17 -6.27 4.79 -28.10
CA ARG A 17 -6.40 5.90 -29.05
C ARG A 17 -5.83 5.62 -30.44
N ALA A 18 -4.87 4.69 -30.54
CA ALA A 18 -4.24 4.30 -31.82
C ALA A 18 -3.51 2.96 -31.67
N ARG A 19 -3.15 2.33 -32.79
CA ARG A 19 -2.27 1.17 -32.81
C ARG A 19 -0.89 1.57 -32.28
N CYS A 20 -0.36 0.78 -31.34
CA CYS A 20 0.99 1.00 -30.82
C CYS A 20 2.02 0.85 -31.95
N PRO A 21 2.82 1.88 -32.26
CA PRO A 21 3.85 1.81 -33.32
C PRO A 21 4.87 0.69 -33.11
N LEU A 22 5.10 0.32 -31.83
CA LEU A 22 6.05 -0.74 -31.46
C LEU A 22 5.57 -2.14 -31.89
N ASN A 23 4.26 -2.34 -32.13
CA ASN A 23 3.73 -3.60 -32.67
C ASN A 23 4.15 -3.88 -34.11
N GLN A 24 4.78 -2.93 -34.80
CA GLN A 24 5.41 -3.14 -36.11
C GLN A 24 6.77 -3.82 -36.03
N LEU A 25 7.38 -3.87 -34.86
CA LEU A 25 8.65 -4.53 -34.64
C LEU A 25 8.43 -6.05 -34.50
N LYS A 26 9.16 -6.83 -35.31
CA LYS A 26 9.03 -8.31 -35.31
C LYS A 26 9.36 -8.98 -33.99
N SER A 27 10.17 -8.32 -33.15
CA SER A 27 10.64 -8.84 -31.84
C SER A 27 9.97 -8.18 -30.63
N PHE A 28 8.95 -7.36 -30.85
CA PHE A 28 8.28 -6.64 -29.77
C PHE A 28 6.77 -6.91 -29.81
N HIS A 29 6.22 -7.28 -28.66
CA HIS A 29 4.78 -7.39 -28.46
C HIS A 29 4.39 -6.54 -27.26
N ALA A 30 3.59 -5.49 -27.50
CA ALA A 30 3.28 -4.47 -26.48
C ALA A 30 2.75 -5.06 -25.16
N VAL A 31 1.89 -6.09 -25.22
CA VAL A 31 1.32 -6.72 -24.04
C VAL A 31 2.32 -7.62 -23.30
N LEU A 32 3.21 -8.32 -24.04
CA LEU A 32 4.16 -9.28 -23.45
C LEU A 32 5.50 -8.64 -23.06
N ALA A 33 5.88 -7.57 -23.73
CA ALA A 33 7.18 -6.92 -23.56
C ALA A 33 7.14 -5.70 -22.62
N LEU A 34 5.95 -5.25 -22.22
CA LEU A 34 5.76 -4.24 -21.18
C LEU A 34 5.28 -4.94 -19.90
N PRO A 35 6.21 -5.34 -19.03
CA PRO A 35 5.81 -5.91 -17.75
C PRO A 35 5.02 -4.85 -16.96
N PRO A 36 4.00 -5.26 -16.19
CA PRO A 36 3.26 -4.33 -15.34
C PRO A 36 4.22 -3.63 -14.37
N ASP A 37 4.11 -2.33 -14.29
CA ASP A 37 4.84 -1.54 -13.30
C ASP A 37 4.16 -1.68 -11.95
N CYS A 38 4.81 -2.40 -11.03
CA CYS A 38 4.28 -2.64 -9.69
C CYS A 38 3.90 -1.35 -8.95
N MET A 39 4.58 -0.24 -9.22
CA MET A 39 4.30 1.01 -8.52
C MET A 39 3.12 1.76 -9.12
N HIS A 40 3.07 1.90 -10.44
CA HIS A 40 2.01 2.65 -11.12
C HIS A 40 0.77 1.79 -11.36
N ASP A 41 0.97 0.57 -11.83
CA ASP A 41 -0.14 -0.31 -12.16
C ASP A 41 -0.77 -0.94 -10.90
N TRP A 42 0.03 -1.18 -9.87
CA TRP A 42 -0.41 -1.84 -8.65
C TRP A 42 -0.80 -0.86 -7.54
N MET A 43 0.00 0.20 -7.32
CA MET A 43 -0.24 1.13 -6.21
C MET A 43 -1.09 2.34 -6.60
N GLU A 44 -1.19 2.69 -7.88
CA GLU A 44 -1.98 3.83 -8.37
C GLU A 44 -3.29 3.42 -9.07
N GLY A 45 -3.54 2.13 -9.28
CA GLY A 45 -4.91 1.64 -9.54
C GLY A 45 -5.33 1.41 -10.98
N VAL A 46 -4.43 1.15 -11.94
CA VAL A 46 -4.81 0.87 -13.33
C VAL A 46 -5.23 -0.59 -13.58
N LEU A 47 -4.79 -1.54 -12.76
CA LEU A 47 -5.07 -2.98 -12.92
C LEU A 47 -6.24 -3.52 -12.06
N ALA A 48 -7.31 -2.76 -11.93
CA ALA A 48 -8.52 -3.19 -11.22
C ALA A 48 -9.24 -4.42 -11.83
N GLN A 49 -8.74 -5.02 -12.89
CA GLN A 49 -9.44 -6.10 -13.62
C GLN A 49 -8.80 -7.50 -13.56
N ALA A 50 -7.64 -7.67 -12.96
CA ALA A 50 -7.03 -8.99 -12.79
C ALA A 50 -7.24 -9.51 -11.37
N SER A 51 -8.07 -10.50 -11.19
CA SER A 51 -8.63 -10.97 -9.90
C SER A 51 -7.63 -11.31 -8.78
N GLY A 52 -6.42 -11.73 -9.08
CA GLY A 52 -5.38 -11.97 -8.06
C GLY A 52 -4.56 -10.73 -7.67
N LEU A 53 -4.53 -9.72 -8.51
CA LEU A 53 -3.80 -8.49 -8.36
C LEU A 53 -4.59 -7.47 -7.52
N ILE A 54 -5.91 -7.44 -7.68
CA ILE A 54 -6.83 -6.55 -6.96
C ILE A 54 -6.68 -6.72 -5.45
N LEU A 55 -6.55 -7.96 -4.98
CA LEU A 55 -6.41 -8.23 -3.56
C LEU A 55 -5.14 -7.58 -2.98
N ARG A 56 -4.02 -7.65 -3.70
CA ARG A 56 -2.74 -7.08 -3.25
C ARG A 56 -2.79 -5.56 -3.16
N ILE A 57 -3.37 -4.88 -4.16
CA ILE A 57 -3.52 -3.42 -4.19
C ILE A 57 -4.47 -2.95 -3.08
N PHE A 58 -5.58 -3.63 -2.93
CA PHE A 58 -6.53 -3.35 -1.86
C PHE A 58 -5.85 -3.48 -0.49
N VAL A 59 -5.17 -4.59 -0.25
CA VAL A 59 -4.47 -4.84 1.01
C VAL A 59 -3.43 -3.75 1.28
N LEU A 60 -2.59 -3.37 0.32
CA LEU A 60 -1.59 -2.30 0.53
C LEU A 60 -2.22 -0.94 0.83
N THR A 61 -3.31 -0.58 0.13
CA THR A 61 -4.00 0.69 0.39
C THR A 61 -4.57 0.74 1.80
N PHE A 62 -5.15 -0.36 2.27
CA PHE A 62 -5.65 -0.47 3.65
C PHE A 62 -4.51 -0.47 4.66
N ILE A 63 -3.45 -1.22 4.40
CA ILE A 63 -2.27 -1.28 5.27
C ILE A 63 -1.71 0.11 5.53
N PHE A 64 -1.54 0.94 4.49
CA PHE A 64 -1.01 2.29 4.68
C PHE A 64 -1.97 3.21 5.44
N GLN A 65 -3.28 3.03 5.25
CA GLN A 65 -4.28 3.76 6.03
C GLN A 65 -4.30 3.30 7.49
N ASP A 66 -4.19 2.01 7.73
CA ASP A 66 -4.19 1.44 9.06
C ASP A 66 -2.88 1.77 9.80
N LEU A 67 -1.74 1.80 9.12
CA LEU A 67 -0.48 2.27 9.70
C LEU A 67 -0.58 3.74 10.17
N PHE A 68 -1.28 4.57 9.39
CA PHE A 68 -1.58 5.94 9.82
C PHE A 68 -2.49 5.98 11.06
N GLY A 69 -3.49 5.09 11.11
CA GLY A 69 -4.36 4.91 12.28
C GLY A 69 -3.58 4.47 13.52
N VAL A 70 -2.69 3.51 13.37
CA VAL A 70 -1.79 3.01 14.43
C VAL A 70 -0.94 4.14 15.03
N ILE A 71 -0.34 4.99 14.21
CA ILE A 71 0.43 6.14 14.70
C ILE A 71 -0.45 7.05 15.59
N LYS A 72 -1.70 7.29 15.20
CA LYS A 72 -2.64 8.08 16.01
C LYS A 72 -3.03 7.39 17.31
N ILE A 73 -3.24 6.09 17.30
CA ILE A 73 -3.52 5.31 18.51
C ILE A 73 -2.35 5.43 19.49
N PHE A 74 -1.11 5.33 19.03
CA PHE A 74 0.04 5.53 19.91
C PHE A 74 0.14 6.96 20.47
N VAL A 75 -0.27 7.98 19.71
CA VAL A 75 -0.38 9.35 20.23
C VAL A 75 -1.47 9.42 21.31
N GLU A 76 -2.63 8.78 21.14
CA GLU A 76 -3.67 8.71 22.16
C GLU A 76 -3.23 7.93 23.41
N LYS A 77 -2.50 6.84 23.22
CA LYS A 77 -1.85 6.08 24.32
C LYS A 77 -0.72 6.87 25.00
N ARG A 78 -0.36 8.07 24.49
CA ARG A 78 0.69 8.95 24.99
C ARG A 78 2.09 8.31 24.98
N TRP A 79 2.36 7.44 24.04
CA TRP A 79 3.70 6.92 23.83
C TRP A 79 4.64 8.00 23.27
N PHE A 80 4.09 8.89 22.46
CA PHE A 80 4.75 10.07 21.91
C PHE A 80 3.70 11.10 21.45
N THR A 81 4.15 12.30 21.20
CA THR A 81 3.37 13.32 20.50
C THR A 81 3.62 13.23 18.98
N MET A 82 2.69 13.72 18.18
CA MET A 82 2.87 13.74 16.73
C MET A 82 4.13 14.52 16.32
N GLU A 83 4.46 15.58 17.05
CA GLU A 83 5.67 16.38 16.77
C GLU A 83 6.97 15.63 17.09
N GLU A 84 7.01 14.87 18.18
CA GLU A 84 8.15 13.99 18.50
C GLU A 84 8.32 12.93 17.42
N TYR A 85 7.23 12.30 16.97
CA TYR A 85 7.27 11.34 15.89
C TYR A 85 7.81 11.95 14.59
N ASN A 86 7.27 13.09 14.17
CA ASN A 86 7.71 13.79 12.96
C ASN A 86 9.17 14.26 13.07
N THR A 87 9.59 14.72 14.25
CA THR A 87 11.00 15.08 14.50
C THR A 87 11.90 13.86 14.33
N ARG A 88 11.51 12.72 14.88
CA ARG A 88 12.24 11.45 14.70
C ARG A 88 12.27 11.04 13.23
N LEU A 89 11.14 11.16 12.51
CA LEU A 89 11.02 10.83 11.09
C LEU A 89 11.98 11.69 10.23
N ARG A 90 12.02 12.99 10.48
CA ARG A 90 12.94 13.92 9.81
C ARG A 90 14.42 13.62 10.07
N GLN A 91 14.74 13.19 11.29
CA GLN A 91 16.12 12.85 11.72
C GLN A 91 16.53 11.42 11.33
N PHE A 92 15.59 10.58 10.92
CA PHE A 92 15.89 9.19 10.56
C PHE A 92 16.78 9.13 9.31
N LYS A 93 17.84 8.31 9.40
CA LYS A 93 18.79 8.12 8.29
C LYS A 93 18.28 7.02 7.38
N PHE A 94 17.56 7.40 6.35
CA PHE A 94 17.17 6.51 5.28
C PHE A 94 18.39 6.06 4.46
N SER A 95 18.32 4.89 3.84
CA SER A 95 19.35 4.41 2.92
C SER A 95 19.49 5.36 1.72
N SER A 96 20.60 5.26 0.98
CA SER A 96 20.84 6.08 -0.21
C SER A 96 19.75 5.89 -1.29
N TYR A 97 19.21 4.69 -1.40
CA TYR A 97 18.14 4.35 -2.35
C TYR A 97 16.78 4.91 -1.95
N GLU A 98 16.52 5.07 -0.64
CA GLU A 98 15.25 5.56 -0.09
C GLU A 98 15.24 7.07 0.12
N SER A 99 16.41 7.72 0.05
CA SER A 99 16.57 9.14 0.41
C SER A 99 15.80 10.10 -0.51
N ALA A 100 15.54 9.71 -1.77
CA ALA A 100 14.75 10.48 -2.72
C ALA A 100 13.23 10.41 -2.44
N ASP A 101 12.79 9.32 -1.79
CA ASP A 101 11.38 9.02 -1.53
C ASP A 101 11.06 9.06 -0.02
N ARG A 102 11.70 9.95 0.70
CA ARG A 102 11.50 10.11 2.15
C ARG A 102 10.03 10.36 2.47
N PRO A 103 9.52 9.70 3.54
CA PRO A 103 8.19 9.99 4.03
C PRO A 103 8.03 11.46 4.42
N GLN A 104 6.84 11.99 4.17
CA GLN A 104 6.46 13.32 4.65
C GLN A 104 6.01 13.25 6.10
N ASP A 105 5.97 14.41 6.75
CA ASP A 105 5.44 14.54 8.10
C ASP A 105 4.01 13.98 8.18
N VAL A 106 3.75 13.21 9.20
CA VAL A 106 2.42 12.64 9.48
C VAL A 106 1.51 13.75 10.04
N PRO A 107 0.38 14.07 9.39
CA PRO A 107 -0.49 15.11 9.87
C PRO A 107 -1.25 14.68 11.14
N SER A 108 -1.42 15.59 12.09
CA SER A 108 -2.23 15.34 13.28
C SER A 108 -3.72 15.17 12.97
N LYS A 109 -4.19 15.75 11.87
CA LYS A 109 -5.57 15.68 11.39
C LYS A 109 -5.63 15.02 10.01
N GLY A 110 -6.77 14.39 9.71
CA GLY A 110 -6.97 13.73 8.41
C GLY A 110 -7.11 12.22 8.53
N LYS A 111 -7.35 11.56 7.40
CA LYS A 111 -7.62 10.11 7.32
C LYS A 111 -6.65 9.38 6.39
N LYS A 112 -5.65 10.06 5.85
CA LYS A 112 -4.77 9.49 4.84
C LYS A 112 -3.33 9.87 5.11
N MET A 113 -2.44 8.90 4.98
CA MET A 113 -1.00 9.11 4.97
C MET A 113 -0.62 10.01 3.79
N PRO A 114 0.18 11.06 3.99
CA PRO A 114 0.64 11.94 2.92
C PRO A 114 1.72 11.26 2.07
N GLY A 115 1.95 11.84 0.90
CA GLY A 115 3.01 11.40 0.00
C GLY A 115 2.57 10.39 -1.06
N LYS A 116 3.51 10.05 -1.92
CA LYS A 116 3.36 9.05 -2.97
C LYS A 116 3.38 7.64 -2.38
N ALA A 117 2.86 6.66 -3.10
CA ALA A 117 2.87 5.25 -2.69
C ALA A 117 4.27 4.75 -2.30
N ILE A 118 5.30 5.14 -3.06
CA ILE A 118 6.70 4.79 -2.74
C ILE A 118 7.14 5.35 -1.39
N SER A 119 6.78 6.60 -1.05
CA SER A 119 7.11 7.20 0.24
C SER A 119 6.38 6.52 1.40
N GLN A 120 5.15 6.07 1.17
CA GLN A 120 4.38 5.30 2.15
C GLN A 120 5.00 3.90 2.36
N TRP A 121 5.46 3.26 1.30
CA TRP A 121 6.19 2.00 1.36
C TRP A 121 7.51 2.15 2.13
N VAL A 122 8.31 3.19 1.82
CA VAL A 122 9.54 3.51 2.57
C VAL A 122 9.23 3.72 4.05
N HIS A 123 8.13 4.41 4.37
CA HIS A 123 7.68 4.60 5.74
C HIS A 123 7.35 3.26 6.43
N ALA A 124 6.47 2.46 5.81
CA ALA A 124 6.07 1.17 6.35
C ALA A 124 7.28 0.26 6.61
N ARG A 125 8.18 0.15 5.65
CA ARG A 125 9.38 -0.68 5.76
C ARG A 125 10.29 -0.27 6.93
N ASN A 126 10.44 1.04 7.14
CA ASN A 126 11.32 1.58 8.19
C ASN A 126 10.57 1.83 9.52
N PHE A 127 9.25 1.61 9.56
CA PHE A 127 8.41 1.89 10.71
C PHE A 127 8.93 1.29 12.02
N PRO A 128 9.36 0.01 12.10
CA PRO A 128 9.87 -0.56 13.35
C PRO A 128 11.10 0.17 13.88
N LEU A 129 11.98 0.63 12.99
CA LEU A 129 13.19 1.36 13.36
C LEU A 129 12.90 2.80 13.80
N ILE A 130 11.90 3.42 13.18
CA ILE A 130 11.42 4.76 13.55
C ILE A 130 10.75 4.69 14.93
N MET A 131 9.91 3.68 15.17
CA MET A 131 9.15 3.49 16.39
C MET A 131 10.00 3.05 17.59
N LYS A 132 11.11 2.36 17.36
CA LYS A 132 11.94 1.75 18.42
C LYS A 132 12.17 2.62 19.66
N PRO A 133 12.48 3.94 19.56
CA PRO A 133 12.70 4.78 20.76
C PRO A 133 11.42 5.08 21.56
N PHE A 134 10.24 4.85 20.99
CA PHE A 134 8.96 5.19 21.59
C PHE A 134 8.24 3.99 22.21
N ILE A 135 8.72 2.77 21.96
CA ILE A 135 8.10 1.55 22.45
C ILE A 135 8.19 1.50 23.97
N GLN A 136 7.04 1.47 24.64
CA GLN A 136 6.91 1.38 26.09
C GLN A 136 6.57 -0.04 26.54
N ASP A 137 5.84 -0.77 25.71
CA ASP A 137 5.43 -2.14 25.93
C ASP A 137 5.63 -2.96 24.66
N ASN A 138 6.38 -4.05 24.76
CA ASN A 138 6.64 -4.95 23.63
C ASN A 138 5.50 -5.94 23.36
N GLU A 139 4.57 -6.12 24.31
CA GLU A 139 3.44 -7.02 24.21
C GLU A 139 2.13 -6.26 23.87
N ASP A 140 2.24 -4.98 23.47
CA ASP A 140 1.09 -4.15 23.10
C ASP A 140 0.46 -4.62 21.77
N ASP A 141 -0.83 -4.91 21.79
CA ASP A 141 -1.59 -5.44 20.64
C ASP A 141 -1.53 -4.52 19.40
N VAL A 142 -1.48 -3.20 19.62
CA VAL A 142 -1.35 -2.21 18.53
C VAL A 142 0.04 -2.27 17.91
N LEU A 143 1.07 -2.51 18.72
CA LEU A 143 2.44 -2.72 18.22
C LEU A 143 2.53 -4.02 17.43
N GLU A 144 1.94 -5.08 17.93
CA GLU A 144 1.88 -6.38 17.24
C GLU A 144 1.16 -6.24 15.89
N PHE A 145 0.02 -5.54 15.87
CA PHE A 145 -0.69 -5.22 14.63
C PHE A 145 0.17 -4.41 13.67
N ALA A 146 0.87 -3.39 14.14
CA ALA A 146 1.77 -2.58 13.32
C ALA A 146 2.89 -3.41 12.68
N LEU A 147 3.49 -4.33 13.44
CA LEU A 147 4.53 -5.23 12.94
C LEU A 147 3.98 -6.22 11.90
N LEU A 148 2.74 -6.69 12.09
CA LEU A 148 2.04 -7.51 11.10
C LEU A 148 1.81 -6.76 9.78
N LEU A 149 1.42 -5.47 9.84
CA LEU A 149 1.30 -4.61 8.65
C LEU A 149 2.63 -4.50 7.89
N VAL A 150 3.73 -4.32 8.61
CA VAL A 150 5.08 -4.25 8.03
C VAL A 150 5.48 -5.58 7.39
N GLU A 151 5.21 -6.71 8.05
CA GLU A 151 5.48 -8.04 7.53
C GLU A 151 4.72 -8.31 6.23
N ILE A 152 3.41 -8.06 6.21
CA ILE A 152 2.58 -8.23 5.02
C ILE A 152 3.08 -7.33 3.88
N THR A 153 3.39 -6.05 4.18
CA THR A 153 3.94 -5.12 3.18
C THR A 153 5.22 -5.68 2.57
N SER A 154 6.14 -6.17 3.40
CA SER A 154 7.42 -6.72 2.94
C SER A 154 7.24 -7.95 2.06
N ARG A 155 6.29 -8.82 2.41
CA ARG A 155 5.96 -10.02 1.62
C ARG A 155 5.30 -9.65 0.30
N ILE A 156 4.29 -8.79 0.29
CA ILE A 156 3.60 -8.36 -0.94
C ILE A 156 4.55 -7.69 -1.93
N THR A 157 5.55 -6.95 -1.45
CA THR A 157 6.51 -6.24 -2.28
C THR A 157 7.79 -7.03 -2.55
N ALA A 158 7.85 -8.30 -2.16
CA ALA A 158 8.99 -9.17 -2.47
C ALA A 158 9.14 -9.39 -3.98
N TYR A 159 10.39 -9.40 -4.45
CA TYR A 159 10.72 -9.57 -5.87
C TYR A 159 10.34 -10.96 -6.40
N GLU A 160 10.48 -11.99 -5.56
CA GLU A 160 10.15 -13.37 -5.90
C GLU A 160 9.21 -13.95 -4.86
N PHE A 161 8.26 -14.78 -5.33
CA PHE A 161 7.35 -15.56 -4.49
C PHE A 161 7.57 -17.04 -4.74
N ARG A 162 7.79 -17.79 -3.67
CA ARG A 162 7.73 -19.24 -3.70
C ARG A 162 6.31 -19.68 -3.31
N GLU A 163 5.90 -20.86 -3.78
CA GLU A 163 4.53 -21.35 -3.55
C GLU A 163 4.11 -21.36 -2.07
N HIS A 164 5.01 -21.80 -1.19
CA HIS A 164 4.75 -21.80 0.26
C HIS A 164 4.64 -20.39 0.87
N GLU A 165 5.23 -19.36 0.26
CA GLU A 165 5.13 -17.98 0.73
C GLU A 165 3.77 -17.38 0.42
N ILE A 166 3.07 -17.88 -0.62
CA ILE A 166 1.70 -17.46 -0.94
C ILE A 166 0.75 -17.93 0.16
N VAL A 167 0.88 -19.18 0.60
CA VAL A 167 0.06 -19.73 1.69
C VAL A 167 0.30 -18.93 2.99
N LEU A 168 1.56 -18.67 3.31
CA LEU A 168 1.91 -17.90 4.50
C LEU A 168 1.41 -16.44 4.42
N LEU A 169 1.43 -15.83 3.22
CA LEU A 169 0.85 -14.49 3.03
C LEU A 169 -0.67 -14.50 3.25
N GLU A 170 -1.36 -15.53 2.76
CA GLU A 170 -2.80 -15.69 2.97
C GLU A 170 -3.13 -15.80 4.46
N GLU A 171 -2.40 -16.62 5.21
CA GLU A 171 -2.54 -16.73 6.67
C GLU A 171 -2.34 -15.37 7.37
N LYS A 172 -1.30 -14.63 6.98
CA LYS A 172 -1.01 -13.30 7.55
C LYS A 172 -2.08 -12.26 7.21
N VAL A 173 -2.67 -12.34 6.03
CA VAL A 173 -3.79 -11.45 5.65
C VAL A 173 -5.05 -11.79 6.46
N LEU A 174 -5.33 -13.05 6.72
CA LEU A 174 -6.45 -13.44 7.60
C LEU A 174 -6.22 -12.97 9.04
N GLU A 175 -5.02 -13.18 9.59
CA GLU A 175 -4.62 -12.65 10.91
C GLU A 175 -4.80 -11.13 10.98
N TYR A 176 -4.40 -10.41 9.93
CA TYR A 176 -4.59 -8.95 9.83
C TYR A 176 -6.06 -8.56 9.89
N LEU A 177 -6.93 -9.24 9.15
CA LEU A 177 -8.36 -8.93 9.11
C LEU A 177 -9.02 -9.12 10.47
N ASP A 178 -8.65 -10.17 11.20
CA ASP A 178 -9.18 -10.45 12.54
C ASP A 178 -8.68 -9.41 13.55
N LYS A 179 -7.38 -9.19 13.66
CA LYS A 179 -6.81 -8.15 14.56
C LYS A 179 -7.32 -6.75 14.23
N ARG A 180 -7.49 -6.43 12.94
CA ARG A 180 -8.06 -5.15 12.51
C ARG A 180 -9.48 -4.94 13.02
N LYS A 181 -10.29 -5.98 13.01
CA LYS A 181 -11.66 -5.92 13.50
C LYS A 181 -11.69 -5.61 14.99
N ASP A 182 -10.89 -6.31 15.79
CA ASP A 182 -10.81 -6.12 17.23
C ASP A 182 -10.33 -4.70 17.58
N LEU A 183 -9.26 -4.23 16.96
CA LEU A 183 -8.76 -2.88 17.15
C LEU A 183 -9.74 -1.80 16.66
N PHE A 184 -10.52 -2.09 15.60
CA PHE A 184 -11.54 -1.17 15.12
C PHE A 184 -12.72 -1.01 16.11
N GLU A 185 -13.08 -2.08 16.80
CA GLU A 185 -14.09 -2.04 17.86
C GLU A 185 -13.61 -1.21 19.06
N GLU A 186 -12.32 -1.31 19.43
CA GLU A 186 -11.71 -0.60 20.55
C GLU A 186 -11.47 0.89 20.26
N PHE A 187 -10.86 1.20 19.10
CA PHE A 187 -10.39 2.56 18.77
C PHE A 187 -11.29 3.33 17.80
N GLY A 188 -12.47 2.84 17.49
CA GLY A 188 -13.61 3.55 16.92
C GLY A 188 -13.35 4.51 15.74
N GLY A 189 -12.67 4.10 14.68
CA GLY A 189 -12.54 4.91 13.44
C GLY A 189 -11.26 5.73 13.32
N LEU A 190 -10.28 5.54 14.17
CA LEU A 190 -8.90 5.98 13.92
C LEU A 190 -8.26 5.14 12.81
N LEU A 191 -8.56 3.85 12.77
CA LEU A 191 -8.31 2.99 11.62
C LEU A 191 -9.29 3.36 10.51
N GLY A 192 -8.79 3.49 9.30
CA GLY A 192 -9.56 3.97 8.15
C GLY A 192 -10.91 3.27 7.97
N THR A 193 -11.99 4.03 7.89
CA THR A 193 -13.33 3.48 7.61
C THR A 193 -13.39 2.99 6.17
N ALA A 194 -13.20 1.71 5.94
CA ALA A 194 -13.63 1.05 4.73
C ALA A 194 -15.16 0.90 4.76
N LYS A 195 -15.90 1.95 4.42
CA LYS A 195 -17.28 1.74 3.96
C LYS A 195 -17.17 1.21 2.53
N PRO A 196 -17.66 -0.01 2.24
CA PRO A 196 -17.83 -0.43 0.86
C PRO A 196 -18.74 0.61 0.18
N LYS A 197 -18.25 1.22 -0.91
CA LYS A 197 -19.12 1.98 -1.81
C LYS A 197 -20.09 0.99 -2.44
N GLY A 198 -21.32 0.94 -1.95
CA GLY A 198 -22.36 0.13 -2.57
C GLY A 198 -23.38 -0.45 -1.57
N SER A 199 -24.15 0.41 -0.93
CA SER A 199 -25.48 0.07 -0.46
C SER A 199 -26.36 1.30 -0.61
N ARG A 200 -26.89 1.46 -1.79
CA ARG A 200 -28.15 2.12 -2.08
C ARG A 200 -28.97 1.17 -2.94
#